data_b16b53a87d9206557fc92d2098dbbac7
#
_entry.id   b16b53a87d9206557fc92d2098dbbac7
#
_cell.length_a   1.000
_cell.length_b   1.000
_cell.length_c   1.000
_cell.angle_alpha   90.00
_cell.angle_beta   90.00
_cell.angle_gamma   90.00
#
_symmetry.space_group_name_H-M   'P 1'
#
loop_
_entity.id
_entity.type
_entity.pdbx_description
1 polymer ?
#
loop_
_entity_poly.entity_id
_entity_poly.type
_entity_poly.pdbx_seq_one_letter_code
_entity_poly.pdbx_strand_id
1 'polypeptide(L)'
;XLXTFYKIKYSTLNSIEINISGIKHPIILRNNTSDIPTFYQIFYYYDYEIDAQNLKPLTIIDCGANVGYASVYFKNKFPDANIYAIEPEQSNFKQLLLNTKAYSGIN
;
A
#
# COMPACT_ATOMS: atom_id res chain seq x y z
N UNK A 1 -10.65 12.31 -0.56
CA UNK A 1 -11.10 12.05 -1.02
C UNK A 1 -11.53 12.08 -2.39
N LEU A 2 -12.23 12.93 -2.44
CA LEU A 2 -12.85 13.05 -3.78
C LEU A 2 -11.79 13.30 -4.88
N UNK A 3 -10.93 13.84 -4.50
CA UNK A 3 -9.90 14.08 -5.37
C UNK A 3 -9.25 12.88 -5.84
N THR A 4 -9.05 12.14 -4.97
CA THR A 4 -8.46 10.86 -5.30
C THR A 4 -9.34 10.08 -6.27
N PHE A 5 -10.63 10.04 -5.99
CA PHE A 5 -11.55 9.33 -6.85
C PHE A 5 -11.51 9.87 -8.29
N TYR A 6 -11.57 11.18 -8.44
CA TYR A 6 -11.51 11.78 -9.78
C TYR A 6 -10.17 11.53 -10.45
N LYS A 7 -9.09 11.62 -9.71
CA LYS A 7 -7.78 11.37 -10.27
C LYS A 7 -7.67 9.96 -10.84
N ILE A 8 -8.18 8.99 -10.12
CA ILE A 8 -8.15 7.61 -10.57
C ILE A 8 -9.08 7.41 -11.77
N LYS A 9 -10.31 7.91 -11.66
CA LYS A 9 -11.34 7.64 -12.68
C LYS A 9 -10.97 8.25 -14.03
N TYR A 10 -10.41 9.45 -14.01
CA TYR A 10 -10.22 10.21 -15.26
C TYR A 10 -8.78 10.28 -15.73
N SER A 11 -7.86 9.64 -15.04
CA SER A 11 -6.47 9.66 -15.48
C SER A 11 -6.29 8.87 -16.77
N THR A 12 -5.51 9.42 -17.69
CA THR A 12 -5.09 8.70 -18.88
C THR A 12 -3.65 8.18 -18.76
N LEU A 13 -2.99 8.46 -17.64
CA LEU A 13 -1.63 8.01 -17.43
C LEU A 13 -1.61 6.51 -17.11
N ASN A 14 -0.53 5.84 -17.49
CA ASN A 14 -0.35 4.43 -17.15
C ASN A 14 -0.07 4.22 -15.67
N SER A 15 0.53 5.20 -15.05
CA SER A 15 0.87 5.13 -13.63
C SER A 15 0.27 6.35 -12.93
N ILE A 16 -0.44 6.09 -11.85
CA ILE A 16 -1.16 7.14 -11.11
C ILE A 16 -0.55 7.23 -9.73
N GLU A 17 -0.19 8.43 -9.33
CA GLU A 17 0.42 8.67 -8.01
C GLU A 17 -0.59 9.37 -7.12
N ILE A 18 -0.87 8.79 -5.97
CA ILE A 18 -1.90 9.25 -5.04
C ILE A 18 -1.28 9.53 -3.68
N ASN A 19 -1.64 10.66 -3.11
CA ASN A 19 -1.29 10.98 -1.72
C ASN A 19 -2.52 10.79 -0.84
N ILE A 20 -2.32 10.10 0.27
CA ILE A 20 -3.40 9.78 1.20
C ILE A 20 -3.03 10.31 2.58
N SER A 21 -3.98 10.99 3.21
CA SER A 21 -3.80 11.46 4.57
C SER A 21 -3.45 10.29 5.50
N GLY A 22 -2.41 10.45 6.30
CA GLY A 22 -1.96 9.42 7.22
C GLY A 22 -1.01 8.40 6.62
N ILE A 23 -0.74 8.50 5.32
CA ILE A 23 0.23 7.64 4.64
C ILE A 23 1.40 8.51 4.20
N LYS A 24 2.58 8.16 4.67
CA LYS A 24 3.73 9.06 4.62
C LYS A 24 4.22 9.36 3.20
N HIS A 25 4.19 8.38 2.33
CA HIS A 25 4.72 8.52 0.97
C HIS A 25 3.64 8.19 -0.06
N PRO A 26 3.76 8.73 -1.29
CA PRO A 26 2.73 8.48 -2.30
C PRO A 26 2.54 7.00 -2.61
N ILE A 27 1.32 6.65 -2.95
CA ILE A 27 0.94 5.32 -3.42
C ILE A 27 0.92 5.37 -4.94
N ILE A 28 1.47 4.37 -5.58
CA ILE A 28 1.54 4.29 -7.04
C ILE A 28 0.66 3.16 -7.52
N LEU A 29 -0.27 3.48 -8.43
CA LEU A 29 -1.20 2.51 -9.00
C LEU A 29 -0.91 2.37 -10.50
N ARG A 30 -0.93 1.14 -10.97
CA ARG A 30 -0.94 0.90 -12.42
C ARG A 30 -2.37 1.05 -12.91
N ASN A 31 -2.58 1.92 -13.88
CA ASN A 31 -3.92 2.18 -14.40
C ASN A 31 -4.45 0.96 -15.13
N ASN A 32 -5.76 0.78 -15.08
CA ASN A 32 -6.46 -0.30 -15.76
C ASN A 32 -6.01 -1.69 -15.33
N THR A 33 -5.62 -1.81 -14.05
CA THR A 33 -5.21 -3.09 -13.49
C THR A 33 -5.97 -3.33 -12.18
N SER A 34 -5.73 -4.50 -11.60
CA SER A 34 -6.30 -4.82 -10.29
C SER A 34 -5.72 -3.97 -9.16
N ASP A 35 -4.70 -3.16 -9.44
CA ASP A 35 -4.20 -2.24 -8.43
C ASP A 35 -5.30 -1.32 -7.91
N ILE A 36 -6.22 -0.92 -8.80
CA ILE A 36 -7.25 0.04 -8.42
C ILE A 36 -8.22 -0.54 -7.40
N PRO A 37 -8.87 -1.68 -7.65
CA PRO A 37 -9.73 -2.23 -6.61
C PRO A 37 -8.97 -2.63 -5.35
N THR A 38 -7.72 -3.09 -5.48
CA THR A 38 -6.91 -3.43 -4.30
C THR A 38 -6.66 -2.19 -3.46
N PHE A 39 -6.34 -1.08 -4.10
CA PHE A 39 -6.15 0.20 -3.42
C PHE A 39 -7.39 0.56 -2.59
N TYR A 40 -8.58 0.46 -3.20
CA TYR A 40 -9.80 0.79 -2.48
C TYR A 40 -10.04 -0.15 -1.30
N GLN A 41 -9.77 -1.44 -1.47
CA GLN A 41 -9.95 -2.39 -0.38
C GLN A 41 -9.10 -2.03 0.83
N ILE A 42 -7.87 -1.62 0.59
CA ILE A 42 -6.95 -1.42 1.71
C ILE A 42 -7.11 -0.04 2.31
N PHE A 43 -7.24 1.00 1.48
CA PHE A 43 -7.18 2.36 1.99
C PHE A 43 -8.55 3.00 2.18
N TYR A 44 -9.59 2.48 1.56
CA TYR A 44 -10.94 3.04 1.70
C TYR A 44 -11.86 2.14 2.49
N TYR A 45 -11.86 0.84 2.21
CA TYR A 45 -12.77 -0.08 2.89
C TYR A 45 -12.13 -0.70 4.12
N TYR A 46 -10.85 -0.43 4.35
CA TYR A 46 -10.17 -0.81 5.58
C TYR A 46 -10.25 -2.33 5.85
N ASP A 47 -9.97 -3.12 4.82
CA ASP A 47 -10.01 -4.57 4.98
C ASP A 47 -9.07 -5.06 6.07
N TYR A 48 -8.00 -4.31 6.34
CA TYR A 48 -7.02 -4.67 7.37
C TYR A 48 -7.16 -3.83 8.62
N GLU A 49 -8.26 -3.11 8.77
CA GLU A 49 -8.46 -2.36 10.00
C GLU A 49 -8.65 -3.33 11.15
N ILE A 50 -7.85 -3.16 12.18
CA ILE A 50 -7.91 -3.98 13.37
C ILE A 50 -7.88 -3.07 14.59
N ASP A 51 -8.41 -3.57 15.71
CA ASP A 51 -8.28 -2.85 16.96
C ASP A 51 -6.85 -3.02 17.43
N ALA A 52 -6.04 -2.01 17.21
CA ALA A 52 -4.62 -2.09 17.41
C ALA A 52 -4.15 -1.34 18.66
N GLN A 53 -5.08 -0.94 19.53
CA GLN A 53 -4.70 -0.14 20.68
C GLN A 53 -3.66 -0.82 21.55
N ASN A 54 -3.78 -2.15 21.66
CA ASN A 54 -2.86 -2.91 22.51
C ASN A 54 -1.82 -3.68 21.71
N LEU A 55 -1.79 -3.53 20.40
CA LEU A 55 -0.84 -4.23 19.56
C LEU A 55 0.37 -3.35 19.32
N LYS A 56 1.55 -3.90 19.60
CA LYS A 56 2.80 -3.22 19.29
C LYS A 56 3.73 -4.21 18.62
N PRO A 57 3.41 -4.61 17.40
CA PRO A 57 4.23 -5.61 16.74
C PRO A 57 5.64 -5.09 16.47
N LEU A 58 6.62 -5.95 16.66
CA LEU A 58 7.99 -5.67 16.27
C LEU A 58 8.30 -6.13 14.87
N THR A 59 7.59 -7.16 14.42
CA THR A 59 7.80 -7.78 13.11
C THR A 59 6.46 -8.13 12.51
N ILE A 60 6.29 -7.80 11.25
CA ILE A 60 5.10 -8.15 10.47
C ILE A 60 5.57 -8.85 9.21
N ILE A 61 4.96 -9.98 8.91
CA ILE A 61 5.25 -10.71 7.68
C ILE A 61 4.02 -10.61 6.79
N ASP A 62 4.21 -10.07 5.59
CA ASP A 62 3.14 -9.86 4.62
C ASP A 62 3.34 -10.86 3.50
N CYS A 63 2.70 -12.02 3.62
CA CYS A 63 2.79 -13.06 2.61
C CYS A 63 1.80 -12.77 1.49
N GLY A 64 2.30 -12.80 0.26
CA GLY A 64 1.47 -12.41 -0.87
C GLY A 64 1.26 -10.91 -0.87
N ALA A 65 2.36 -10.17 -0.77
CA ALA A 65 2.29 -8.73 -0.56
C ALA A 65 1.78 -7.96 -1.78
N ASN A 66 1.67 -8.63 -2.93
CA ASN A 66 1.12 -8.03 -4.13
C ASN A 66 1.92 -6.76 -4.47
N VAL A 67 1.26 -5.63 -4.66
CA VAL A 67 1.94 -4.39 -5.03
C VAL A 67 2.33 -3.53 -3.82
N GLY A 68 2.17 -4.07 -2.61
CA GLY A 68 2.72 -3.47 -1.42
C GLY A 68 1.78 -2.60 -0.61
N TYR A 69 0.51 -2.53 -0.98
CA TYR A 69 -0.39 -1.60 -0.30
C TYR A 69 -0.62 -1.98 1.16
N ALA A 70 -0.78 -3.27 1.45
CA ALA A 70 -0.98 -3.70 2.83
C ALA A 70 0.27 -3.44 3.66
N SER A 71 1.45 -3.72 3.10
CA SER A 71 2.69 -3.43 3.81
C SER A 71 2.83 -1.94 4.13
N VAL A 72 2.49 -1.08 3.17
CA VAL A 72 2.52 0.37 3.39
C VAL A 72 1.51 0.76 4.47
N TYR A 73 0.31 0.22 4.40
CA TYR A 73 -0.72 0.48 5.41
C TYR A 73 -0.21 0.11 6.81
N PHE A 74 0.33 -1.10 6.95
CA PHE A 74 0.81 -1.54 8.26
C PHE A 74 2.02 -0.75 8.73
N LYS A 75 2.90 -0.34 7.84
CA LYS A 75 4.05 0.46 8.25
C LYS A 75 3.62 1.82 8.79
N ASN A 76 2.61 2.41 8.18
CA ASN A 76 2.10 3.68 8.69
C ASN A 76 1.32 3.51 10.00
N LYS A 77 0.66 2.37 10.16
CA LYS A 77 -0.07 2.08 11.39
C LYS A 77 0.88 1.72 12.54
N PHE A 78 1.95 1.00 12.24
CA PHE A 78 2.93 0.52 13.22
C PHE A 78 4.32 0.95 12.78
N PRO A 79 4.66 2.22 12.96
CA PRO A 79 5.90 2.73 12.35
C PRO A 79 7.18 2.11 12.90
N ASP A 80 7.13 1.52 14.08
CA ASP A 80 8.32 0.89 14.66
C ASP A 80 8.50 -0.56 14.25
N ALA A 81 7.53 -1.15 13.54
CA ALA A 81 7.64 -2.54 13.13
C ALA A 81 8.58 -2.69 11.94
N ASN A 82 9.27 -3.82 11.88
CA ASN A 82 9.95 -4.26 10.66
C ASN A 82 8.99 -5.12 9.86
N ILE A 83 8.82 -4.81 8.60
CA ILE A 83 7.90 -5.53 7.74
C ILE A 83 8.69 -6.30 6.70
N TYR A 84 8.35 -7.57 6.53
CA TYR A 84 8.92 -8.43 5.50
C TYR A 84 7.84 -8.76 4.52
N ALA A 85 7.95 -8.20 3.33
CA ALA A 85 6.94 -8.34 2.28
C ALA A 85 7.41 -9.37 1.27
N ILE A 86 6.59 -10.37 1.01
CA ILE A 86 6.95 -11.49 0.15
C ILE A 86 5.95 -11.54 -0.99
N GLU A 87 6.46 -11.40 -2.21
CA GLU A 87 5.62 -11.45 -3.41
C GLU A 87 6.36 -12.18 -4.51
N PRO A 88 5.91 -13.38 -4.89
CA PRO A 88 6.62 -14.15 -5.91
C PRO A 88 6.35 -13.72 -7.35
N GLU A 89 5.24 -13.02 -7.64
CA GLU A 89 4.95 -12.65 -9.02
C GLU A 89 5.77 -11.42 -9.38
N GLN A 90 6.53 -11.52 -10.47
CA GLN A 90 7.58 -10.56 -10.74
C GLN A 90 7.09 -9.16 -11.02
N SER A 91 6.01 -8.99 -11.77
CA SER A 91 5.52 -7.64 -12.08
C SER A 91 4.93 -6.98 -10.83
N ASN A 92 4.26 -7.75 -9.98
CA ASN A 92 3.77 -7.23 -8.71
C ASN A 92 4.93 -6.88 -7.79
N PHE A 93 5.98 -7.68 -7.79
CA PHE A 93 7.16 -7.41 -6.97
C PHE A 93 7.83 -6.10 -7.39
N LYS A 94 7.93 -5.83 -8.68
CA LYS A 94 8.49 -4.56 -9.13
C LYS A 94 7.66 -3.38 -8.65
N GLN A 95 6.34 -3.52 -8.70
CA GLN A 95 5.45 -2.48 -8.21
C GLN A 95 5.53 -2.34 -6.69
N LEU A 96 5.67 -3.46 -5.99
CA LEU A 96 5.91 -3.47 -4.55
C LEU A 96 7.13 -2.63 -4.21
N LEU A 97 8.23 -2.81 -4.93
CA LEU A 97 9.43 -2.04 -4.67
C LEU A 97 9.19 -0.55 -4.86
N LEU A 98 8.46 -0.18 -5.91
CA LEU A 98 8.16 1.24 -6.14
C LEU A 98 7.35 1.83 -4.98
N ASN A 99 6.41 1.07 -4.44
CA ASN A 99 5.55 1.58 -3.38
C ASN A 99 6.23 1.61 -2.02
N THR A 100 7.28 0.80 -1.84
CA THR A 100 7.87 0.65 -0.50
C THR A 100 9.27 1.21 -0.37
N LYS A 101 9.92 1.59 -1.46
CA LYS A 101 11.34 1.94 -1.41
C LYS A 101 11.65 3.14 -0.51
N ALA A 102 10.68 4.04 -0.34
CA ALA A 102 10.89 5.23 0.49
C ALA A 102 10.80 4.92 1.99
N TYR A 103 10.35 3.73 2.35
CA TYR A 103 10.20 3.37 3.76
C TYR A 103 11.40 2.57 4.24
N SER A 104 12.05 3.04 5.30
CA SER A 104 12.97 2.16 6.02
C SER A 104 12.12 1.18 6.82
N GLY A 105 12.57 -0.06 6.92
CA GLY A 105 11.86 -1.07 7.69
C GLY A 105 10.79 -1.83 6.94
N ILE A 106 10.68 -1.64 5.63
CA ILE A 106 9.96 -2.59 4.77
C ILE A 106 11.00 -3.31 3.93
N ASN A 107 11.04 -4.63 4.06
CA ASN A 107 12.08 -5.45 3.46
C ASN A 107 11.52 -6.45 2.46
#